data_cbcc0e2b1e40980cc467ddf69f1fd130
#
_entry.id   cbcc0e2b1e40980cc467ddf69f1fd130
#
_cell.length_a   1.000
_cell.length_b   1.000
_cell.length_c   1.000
_cell.angle_alpha   90.00
_cell.angle_beta   90.00
_cell.angle_gamma   90.00
#
_symmetry.space_group_name_H-M   'P 1'
#
loop_
_entity.id
_entity.type
_entity.pdbx_description
1 polymer ?
#
loop_
_entity_poly.entity_id
_entity_poly.type
_entity_poly.pdbx_seq_one_letter_code
_entity_poly.pdbx_strand_id
1 'polypeptide(L)'
;LEQGLRAVKTPYTLLLDADIELAPGIVSALYQKARQENLALVSLMAEPPMLNFIERLLMPAFIFFFKLLYPFALANKPVSRIAAAAGGCILVETQALRLAGAFSSLQDALIDDCTLAAHIKRAGLRTYLGLSRAARSHRGYPGLKPIWEMVARTAFTQLRYSITLLLICTLIMIAMFLAAPF
;
A
#
# COMPACT_ATOMS: atom_id res chain seq x y z
N LEU A 1 -17.45 2.14 4.40
CA LEU A 1 -17.02 1.07 3.47
C LEU A 1 -17.87 -0.20 3.67
N GLU A 2 -18.04 -0.72 4.88
CA GLU A 2 -18.82 -1.94 5.17
C GLU A 2 -20.25 -1.88 4.62
N GLN A 3 -20.95 -0.75 4.84
CA GLN A 3 -22.32 -0.56 4.31
C GLN A 3 -22.33 -0.57 2.77
N GLY A 4 -21.33 0.05 2.13
CA GLY A 4 -21.19 0.03 0.68
C GLY A 4 -20.95 -1.38 0.14
N LEU A 5 -20.11 -2.18 0.83
CA LEU A 5 -19.82 -3.54 0.41
C LEU A 5 -21.05 -4.45 0.40
N ARG A 6 -22.01 -4.23 1.32
CA ARG A 6 -23.27 -5.01 1.33
C ARG A 6 -24.10 -4.80 0.06
N ALA A 7 -24.02 -3.63 -0.57
CA ALA A 7 -24.73 -3.31 -1.80
C ALA A 7 -24.00 -3.83 -3.07
N VAL A 8 -22.72 -4.21 -2.98
CA VAL A 8 -21.93 -4.65 -4.12
C VAL A 8 -22.38 -6.04 -4.59
N LYS A 9 -22.69 -6.15 -5.88
CA LYS A 9 -23.09 -7.39 -6.56
C LYS A 9 -22.09 -7.85 -7.63
N THR A 10 -21.06 -7.03 -7.92
CA THR A 10 -20.05 -7.28 -8.94
C THR A 10 -18.99 -8.28 -8.45
N PRO A 11 -18.33 -9.03 -9.33
CA PRO A 11 -17.27 -9.98 -8.97
C PRO A 11 -16.06 -9.30 -8.33
N TYR A 12 -15.76 -8.06 -8.71
CA TYR A 12 -14.67 -7.25 -8.17
C TYR A 12 -15.19 -5.93 -7.61
N THR A 13 -14.55 -5.46 -6.57
CA THR A 13 -14.77 -4.17 -5.92
C THR A 13 -13.52 -3.31 -6.07
N LEU A 14 -13.68 -2.08 -6.52
CA LEU A 14 -12.60 -1.08 -6.52
C LEU A 14 -12.69 -0.26 -5.24
N LEU A 15 -11.64 -0.31 -4.43
CA LEU A 15 -11.41 0.60 -3.30
C LEU A 15 -10.51 1.72 -3.80
N LEU A 16 -10.96 2.94 -3.65
CA LEU A 16 -10.28 4.12 -4.17
C LEU A 16 -10.35 5.23 -3.13
N ASP A 17 -9.21 5.83 -2.82
CA ASP A 17 -9.18 7.02 -1.98
C ASP A 17 -9.76 8.22 -2.72
N ALA A 18 -10.38 9.13 -1.98
CA ALA A 18 -11.12 10.26 -2.55
C ALA A 18 -10.22 11.28 -3.29
N ASP A 19 -8.93 11.26 -3.02
CA ASP A 19 -7.92 12.12 -3.64
C ASP A 19 -7.17 11.46 -4.80
N ILE A 20 -7.57 10.25 -5.21
CA ILE A 20 -6.92 9.52 -6.31
C ILE A 20 -7.67 9.72 -7.62
N GLU A 21 -6.94 10.18 -8.63
CA GLU A 21 -7.37 10.21 -10.02
C GLU A 21 -6.83 9.00 -10.77
N LEU A 22 -7.70 8.36 -11.54
CA LEU A 22 -7.36 7.25 -12.41
C LEU A 22 -7.35 7.67 -13.87
N ALA A 23 -6.28 7.33 -14.59
CA ALA A 23 -6.23 7.55 -16.03
C ALA A 23 -7.31 6.71 -16.76
N PRO A 24 -7.82 7.18 -17.90
CA PRO A 24 -8.78 6.44 -18.70
C PRO A 24 -8.31 5.02 -19.01
N GLY A 25 -9.19 4.04 -18.88
CA GLY A 25 -8.92 2.64 -19.18
C GLY A 25 -8.19 1.84 -18.09
N ILE A 26 -7.67 2.48 -17.02
CA ILE A 26 -6.90 1.77 -15.99
C ILE A 26 -7.75 0.72 -15.24
N VAL A 27 -9.03 1.01 -14.98
CA VAL A 27 -9.92 0.05 -14.30
C VAL A 27 -10.08 -1.22 -15.14
N SER A 28 -10.25 -1.08 -16.45
CA SER A 28 -10.32 -2.23 -17.37
C SER A 28 -9.00 -3.01 -17.41
N ALA A 29 -7.86 -2.31 -17.38
CA ALA A 29 -6.54 -2.94 -17.35
C ALA A 29 -6.32 -3.72 -16.04
N LEU A 30 -6.70 -3.15 -14.89
CA LEU A 30 -6.65 -3.84 -13.60
C LEU A 30 -7.52 -5.10 -13.58
N TYR A 31 -8.74 -5.00 -14.10
CA TYR A 31 -9.65 -6.14 -14.19
C TYR A 31 -9.10 -7.24 -15.10
N GLN A 32 -8.59 -6.87 -16.29
CA GLN A 32 -7.97 -7.83 -17.21
C GLN A 32 -6.77 -8.52 -16.55
N LYS A 33 -5.88 -7.75 -15.89
CA LYS A 33 -4.74 -8.30 -15.15
C LYS A 33 -5.20 -9.28 -14.06
N ALA A 34 -6.19 -8.89 -13.27
CA ALA A 34 -6.74 -9.74 -12.22
C ALA A 34 -7.24 -11.07 -12.77
N ARG A 35 -7.96 -11.03 -13.90
CA ARG A 35 -8.52 -12.22 -14.56
C ARG A 35 -7.45 -13.10 -15.20
N GLN A 36 -6.52 -12.50 -15.95
CA GLN A 36 -5.48 -13.25 -16.70
C GLN A 36 -4.49 -13.93 -15.74
N GLU A 37 -4.13 -13.27 -14.66
CA GLU A 37 -3.15 -13.79 -13.70
C GLU A 37 -3.80 -14.47 -12.48
N ASN A 38 -5.13 -14.59 -12.45
CA ASN A 38 -5.90 -15.15 -11.34
C ASN A 38 -5.55 -14.51 -10.00
N LEU A 39 -5.67 -13.16 -9.95
CA LEU A 39 -5.36 -12.36 -8.78
C LEU A 39 -6.64 -11.99 -8.04
N ALA A 40 -6.69 -12.25 -6.76
CA ALA A 40 -7.79 -11.82 -5.89
C ALA A 40 -7.64 -10.36 -5.44
N LEU A 41 -6.42 -9.81 -5.47
CA LEU A 41 -6.16 -8.40 -5.16
C LEU A 41 -5.10 -7.84 -6.10
N VAL A 42 -5.39 -6.70 -6.70
CA VAL A 42 -4.45 -5.89 -7.50
C VAL A 42 -4.41 -4.49 -6.93
N SER A 43 -3.26 -4.08 -6.41
CA SER A 43 -3.05 -2.75 -5.86
C SER A 43 -2.06 -1.96 -6.69
N LEU A 44 -2.35 -0.67 -6.87
CA LEU A 44 -1.43 0.29 -7.47
C LEU A 44 -1.04 1.32 -6.44
N MET A 45 0.27 1.48 -6.23
CA MET A 45 0.78 2.63 -5.52
C MET A 45 0.63 3.86 -6.42
N ALA A 46 -0.20 4.80 -5.99
CA ALA A 46 -0.44 6.02 -6.70
C ALA A 46 0.80 6.91 -6.72
N GLU A 47 0.98 7.63 -7.83
CA GLU A 47 2.02 8.66 -7.95
C GLU A 47 1.66 9.84 -7.03
N PRO A 48 2.48 10.17 -6.02
CA PRO A 48 2.22 11.34 -5.19
C PRO A 48 2.51 12.62 -5.96
N PRO A 49 1.85 13.73 -5.64
CA PRO A 49 2.20 15.02 -6.22
C PRO A 49 3.59 15.43 -5.76
N MET A 50 4.37 16.02 -6.68
CA MET A 50 5.71 16.55 -6.42
C MET A 50 5.75 18.04 -6.78
N LEU A 51 4.89 18.83 -6.12
CA LEU A 51 4.63 20.23 -6.46
C LEU A 51 5.70 21.18 -5.91
N ASN A 52 6.29 20.86 -4.75
CA ASN A 52 7.31 21.67 -4.10
C ASN A 52 8.62 20.89 -3.92
N PHE A 53 9.69 21.62 -3.52
CA PHE A 53 11.02 21.04 -3.35
C PHE A 53 11.05 19.91 -2.31
N ILE A 54 10.33 20.07 -1.20
CA ILE A 54 10.31 19.09 -0.11
C ILE A 54 9.65 17.79 -0.57
N GLU A 55 8.54 17.89 -1.29
CA GLU A 55 7.88 16.71 -1.88
C GLU A 55 8.79 16.01 -2.88
N ARG A 56 9.44 16.75 -3.78
CA ARG A 56 10.38 16.19 -4.77
C ARG A 56 11.55 15.46 -4.12
N LEU A 57 11.99 15.91 -2.96
CA LEU A 57 13.08 15.30 -2.20
C LEU A 57 12.61 14.07 -1.43
N LEU A 58 11.49 14.17 -0.72
CA LEU A 58 11.09 13.18 0.28
C LEU A 58 10.13 12.11 -0.25
N MET A 59 9.26 12.40 -1.24
CA MET A 59 8.32 11.39 -1.75
C MET A 59 9.01 10.23 -2.46
N PRO A 60 10.03 10.43 -3.32
CA PRO A 60 10.78 9.31 -3.88
C PRO A 60 11.48 8.46 -2.81
N ALA A 61 12.04 9.10 -1.76
CA ALA A 61 12.65 8.39 -0.64
C ALA A 61 11.62 7.56 0.12
N PHE A 62 10.43 8.10 0.40
CA PHE A 62 9.34 7.36 1.04
C PHE A 62 8.94 6.12 0.25
N ILE A 63 8.75 6.24 -1.08
CA ILE A 63 8.43 5.11 -1.95
C ILE A 63 9.56 4.09 -1.98
N PHE A 64 10.82 4.56 -2.00
CA PHE A 64 11.99 3.68 -1.97
C PHE A 64 12.04 2.87 -0.66
N PHE A 65 11.86 3.50 0.50
CA PHE A 65 11.82 2.81 1.79
C PHE A 65 10.62 1.87 1.92
N PHE A 66 9.45 2.26 1.42
CA PHE A 66 8.31 1.35 1.36
C PHE A 66 8.65 0.09 0.54
N LYS A 67 9.33 0.24 -0.60
CA LYS A 67 9.77 -0.88 -1.45
C LYS A 67 10.86 -1.73 -0.80
N LEU A 68 11.72 -1.15 0.04
CA LEU A 68 12.69 -1.91 0.84
C LEU A 68 11.97 -2.74 1.90
N LEU A 69 10.99 -2.16 2.58
CA LEU A 69 10.21 -2.82 3.63
C LEU A 69 9.33 -3.93 3.05
N TYR A 70 8.75 -3.68 1.88
CA TYR A 70 7.90 -4.60 1.13
C TYR A 70 8.46 -4.81 -0.28
N PRO A 71 9.49 -5.65 -0.46
CA PRO A 71 10.01 -5.91 -1.81
C PRO A 71 8.90 -6.43 -2.73
N PHE A 72 8.54 -5.67 -3.74
CA PHE A 72 7.40 -5.98 -4.62
C PHE A 72 7.56 -7.34 -5.30
N ALA A 73 8.79 -7.70 -5.68
CA ALA A 73 9.09 -9.01 -6.24
C ALA A 73 8.73 -10.16 -5.29
N LEU A 74 8.89 -9.97 -3.98
CA LEU A 74 8.50 -10.95 -2.96
C LEU A 74 7.02 -10.84 -2.60
N ALA A 75 6.50 -9.61 -2.48
CA ALA A 75 5.08 -9.39 -2.20
C ALA A 75 4.18 -10.04 -3.26
N ASN A 76 4.62 -10.04 -4.54
CA ASN A 76 3.89 -10.60 -5.66
C ASN A 76 4.08 -12.13 -5.85
N LYS A 77 5.04 -12.75 -5.13
CA LYS A 77 5.22 -14.21 -5.18
C LYS A 77 4.18 -14.92 -4.31
N PRO A 78 3.42 -15.90 -4.83
CA PRO A 78 2.40 -16.62 -4.06
C PRO A 78 2.95 -17.29 -2.79
N VAL A 79 4.13 -17.92 -2.89
CA VAL A 79 4.76 -18.67 -1.80
C VAL A 79 5.41 -17.79 -0.72
N SER A 80 5.57 -16.49 -0.98
CA SER A 80 6.19 -15.57 -0.02
C SER A 80 5.19 -15.18 1.07
N ARG A 81 5.68 -15.07 2.31
CA ARG A 81 4.88 -14.55 3.44
C ARG A 81 4.73 -13.03 3.43
N ILE A 82 5.53 -12.36 2.60
CA ILE A 82 5.44 -10.89 2.47
C ILE A 82 4.18 -10.57 1.66
N ALA A 83 3.32 -9.74 2.21
CA ALA A 83 2.14 -9.20 1.56
C ALA A 83 2.10 -7.69 1.76
N ALA A 84 1.72 -6.97 0.73
CA ALA A 84 1.56 -5.53 0.78
C ALA A 84 0.53 -5.06 -0.25
N ALA A 85 -0.12 -3.97 0.06
CA ALA A 85 -0.93 -3.19 -0.85
C ALA A 85 -0.70 -1.70 -0.57
N ALA A 86 -1.10 -0.85 -1.49
CA ALA A 86 -1.14 0.60 -1.33
C ALA A 86 -2.61 1.03 -1.37
N GLY A 87 -3.08 1.65 -0.30
CA GLY A 87 -4.51 1.91 -0.05
C GLY A 87 -5.19 2.77 -1.09
N GLY A 88 -4.44 3.66 -1.75
CA GLY A 88 -5.01 4.61 -2.71
C GLY A 88 -5.77 3.99 -3.88
N CYS A 89 -5.37 2.80 -4.36
CA CYS A 89 -6.08 2.11 -5.45
C CYS A 89 -5.94 0.60 -5.31
N ILE A 90 -7.03 -0.08 -4.95
CA ILE A 90 -7.08 -1.54 -4.79
C ILE A 90 -8.30 -2.09 -5.53
N LEU A 91 -8.08 -2.94 -6.53
CA LEU A 91 -9.10 -3.79 -7.11
C LEU A 91 -9.05 -5.15 -6.41
N VAL A 92 -10.12 -5.56 -5.77
CA VAL A 92 -10.19 -6.80 -4.99
C VAL A 92 -11.40 -7.63 -5.39
N GLU A 93 -11.23 -8.94 -5.44
CA GLU A 93 -12.35 -9.87 -5.63
C GLU A 93 -13.33 -9.73 -4.46
N THR A 94 -14.60 -9.44 -4.77
CA THR A 94 -15.62 -9.13 -3.77
C THR A 94 -15.82 -10.27 -2.77
N GLN A 95 -15.74 -11.52 -3.23
CA GLN A 95 -15.84 -12.67 -2.36
C GLN A 95 -14.61 -12.80 -1.44
N ALA A 96 -13.40 -12.60 -1.97
CA ALA A 96 -12.18 -12.62 -1.17
C ALA A 96 -12.18 -11.52 -0.09
N LEU A 97 -12.67 -10.32 -0.44
CA LEU A 97 -12.84 -9.23 0.53
C LEU A 97 -13.81 -9.59 1.65
N ARG A 98 -14.93 -10.24 1.33
CA ARG A 98 -15.90 -10.72 2.34
C ARG A 98 -15.33 -11.83 3.21
N LEU A 99 -14.62 -12.80 2.64
CA LEU A 99 -13.97 -13.90 3.36
C LEU A 99 -12.83 -13.42 4.26
N ALA A 100 -12.12 -12.38 3.88
CA ALA A 100 -11.11 -11.73 4.73
C ALA A 100 -11.69 -11.00 5.96
N GLY A 101 -13.01 -11.06 6.18
CA GLY A 101 -13.72 -10.37 7.25
C GLY A 101 -14.08 -8.93 6.90
N ALA A 102 -13.98 -8.58 5.61
CA ALA A 102 -14.25 -7.25 5.10
C ALA A 102 -13.56 -6.15 5.93
N PHE A 103 -14.25 -5.04 6.16
CA PHE A 103 -13.69 -3.91 6.93
C PHE A 103 -13.85 -4.07 8.44
N SER A 104 -14.65 -5.02 8.91
CA SER A 104 -14.83 -5.27 10.36
C SER A 104 -13.58 -5.86 11.00
N SER A 105 -12.83 -6.70 10.28
CA SER A 105 -11.56 -7.25 10.75
C SER A 105 -10.39 -6.27 10.69
N LEU A 106 -10.60 -5.10 10.06
CA LEU A 106 -9.59 -4.07 9.85
C LEU A 106 -9.78 -2.85 10.77
N GLN A 107 -10.82 -2.85 11.64
CA GLN A 107 -11.17 -1.69 12.46
C GLN A 107 -10.04 -1.22 13.39
N ASP A 108 -9.19 -2.14 13.84
CA ASP A 108 -8.04 -1.84 14.70
C ASP A 108 -6.71 -1.73 13.94
N ALA A 109 -6.74 -1.92 12.60
CA ALA A 109 -5.53 -1.87 11.78
C ALA A 109 -5.29 -0.44 11.27
N LEU A 110 -4.24 0.21 11.75
CA LEU A 110 -3.82 1.54 11.28
C LEU A 110 -3.28 1.50 9.82
N ILE A 111 -2.89 0.32 9.34
CA ILE A 111 -2.48 0.02 7.95
C ILE A 111 -3.37 -1.12 7.46
N ASP A 112 -4.59 -0.75 7.11
CA ASP A 112 -5.65 -1.66 6.69
C ASP A 112 -5.38 -2.33 5.34
N ASP A 113 -4.71 -1.64 4.41
CA ASP A 113 -4.36 -2.12 3.08
C ASP A 113 -3.37 -3.30 3.09
N CYS A 114 -2.24 -3.18 3.80
CA CYS A 114 -1.27 -4.27 3.94
C CYS A 114 -1.84 -5.44 4.74
N THR A 115 -2.68 -5.16 5.75
CA THR A 115 -3.37 -6.18 6.53
C THR A 115 -4.37 -6.94 5.67
N LEU A 116 -5.15 -6.26 4.85
CA LEU A 116 -6.05 -6.86 3.88
C LEU A 116 -5.30 -7.78 2.90
N ALA A 117 -4.20 -7.28 2.31
CA ALA A 117 -3.37 -8.08 1.41
C ALA A 117 -2.82 -9.34 2.10
N ALA A 118 -2.43 -9.22 3.39
CA ALA A 118 -1.94 -10.36 4.17
C ALA A 118 -3.03 -11.38 4.47
N HIS A 119 -4.26 -10.96 4.76
CA HIS A 119 -5.40 -11.87 4.97
C HIS A 119 -5.72 -12.64 3.70
N ILE A 120 -5.84 -11.95 2.57
CA ILE A 120 -6.11 -12.57 1.26
C ILE A 120 -5.01 -13.58 0.90
N LYS A 121 -3.74 -13.22 1.12
CA LYS A 121 -2.61 -14.09 0.83
C LYS A 121 -2.54 -15.32 1.74
N ARG A 122 -2.86 -15.18 3.04
CA ARG A 122 -2.97 -16.32 3.98
C ARG A 122 -4.09 -17.27 3.62
N ALA A 123 -5.16 -16.78 2.99
CA ALA A 123 -6.22 -17.63 2.44
C ALA A 123 -5.79 -18.40 1.16
N GLY A 124 -4.51 -18.32 0.76
CA GLY A 124 -3.98 -18.99 -0.42
C GLY A 124 -4.26 -18.28 -1.74
N LEU A 125 -4.81 -17.07 -1.69
CA LEU A 125 -5.15 -16.28 -2.86
C LEU A 125 -3.97 -15.40 -3.30
N ARG A 126 -3.92 -15.09 -4.60
CA ARG A 126 -2.82 -14.32 -5.18
C ARG A 126 -3.07 -12.83 -5.09
N THR A 127 -2.02 -12.09 -4.74
CA THR A 127 -2.03 -10.63 -4.66
C THR A 127 -0.97 -10.03 -5.57
N TYR A 128 -1.20 -8.81 -6.06
CA TYR A 128 -0.25 -8.04 -6.85
C TYR A 128 -0.20 -6.60 -6.35
N LEU A 129 1.01 -6.08 -6.21
CA LEU A 129 1.29 -4.68 -5.93
C LEU A 129 2.23 -4.14 -7.01
N GLY A 130 1.89 -3.01 -7.61
CA GLY A 130 2.67 -2.34 -8.65
C GLY A 130 2.75 -0.84 -8.46
N LEU A 131 3.77 -0.23 -9.10
CA LEU A 131 3.85 1.21 -9.30
C LEU A 131 3.13 1.57 -10.60
N SER A 132 2.38 2.67 -10.59
CA SER A 132 1.73 3.15 -11.81
C SER A 132 1.55 4.65 -11.79
N ARG A 133 1.87 5.30 -12.91
CA ARG A 133 1.53 6.72 -13.14
C ARG A 133 0.09 6.92 -13.59
N ALA A 134 -0.65 5.83 -13.81
CA ALA A 134 -2.06 5.89 -14.18
C ALA A 134 -2.99 6.05 -12.97
N ALA A 135 -2.47 5.95 -11.75
CA ALA A 135 -3.14 6.35 -10.52
C ALA A 135 -2.33 7.50 -9.89
N ARG A 136 -2.94 8.66 -9.70
CA ARG A 136 -2.28 9.86 -9.19
C ARG A 136 -3.03 10.40 -7.99
N SER A 137 -2.30 10.76 -6.93
CA SER A 137 -2.88 11.47 -5.80
C SER A 137 -2.84 12.98 -6.03
N HIS A 138 -3.92 13.65 -5.71
CA HIS A 138 -4.01 15.11 -5.69
C HIS A 138 -3.70 15.71 -4.30
N ARG A 139 -3.48 14.86 -3.30
CA ARG A 139 -3.18 15.29 -1.95
C ARG A 139 -1.72 15.70 -1.82
N GLY A 140 -1.44 16.99 -1.94
CA GLY A 140 -0.12 17.58 -1.68
C GLY A 140 0.20 17.71 -0.19
N TYR A 141 1.48 17.88 0.11
CA TYR A 141 2.00 18.10 1.47
C TYR A 141 2.65 19.49 1.55
N PRO A 142 1.95 20.48 2.11
CA PRO A 142 2.44 21.86 2.14
C PRO A 142 3.56 22.06 3.19
N GLY A 143 4.67 21.31 3.04
CA GLY A 143 5.84 21.44 3.89
C GLY A 143 6.28 20.15 4.56
N LEU A 144 7.31 20.25 5.40
CA LEU A 144 7.96 19.11 6.05
C LEU A 144 7.08 18.44 7.11
N LYS A 145 6.35 19.23 7.91
CA LYS A 145 5.59 18.70 9.06
C LYS A 145 4.53 17.66 8.67
N PRO A 146 3.65 17.87 7.65
CA PRO A 146 2.69 16.85 7.24
C PRO A 146 3.34 15.57 6.71
N ILE A 147 4.48 15.68 6.01
CA ILE A 147 5.24 14.52 5.54
C ILE A 147 5.81 13.75 6.72
N TRP A 148 6.41 14.47 7.69
CA TRP A 148 6.94 13.85 8.89
C TRP A 148 5.86 13.09 9.68
N GLU A 149 4.69 13.70 9.89
CA GLU A 149 3.56 13.07 10.58
C GLU A 149 3.08 11.80 9.86
N MET A 150 3.00 11.85 8.52
CA MET A 150 2.65 10.68 7.71
C MET A 150 3.69 9.57 7.87
N VAL A 151 4.98 9.88 7.70
CA VAL A 151 6.06 8.91 7.78
C VAL A 151 6.17 8.33 9.20
N ALA A 152 6.15 9.17 10.23
CA ALA A 152 6.25 8.74 11.62
C ALA A 152 5.11 7.78 12.01
N ARG A 153 3.88 8.11 11.64
CA ARG A 153 2.72 7.25 11.86
C ARG A 153 2.87 5.91 11.16
N THR A 154 3.23 5.94 9.86
CA THR A 154 3.35 4.73 9.05
C THR A 154 4.52 3.86 9.54
N ALA A 155 5.69 4.45 9.76
CA ALA A 155 6.88 3.71 10.21
C ALA A 155 6.68 3.08 11.58
N PHE A 156 6.12 3.79 12.55
CA PHE A 156 5.90 3.25 13.89
C PHE A 156 4.89 2.11 13.91
N THR A 157 3.87 2.19 13.09
CA THR A 157 2.90 1.09 12.91
C THR A 157 3.56 -0.14 12.28
N GLN A 158 4.41 0.05 11.26
CA GLN A 158 5.17 -1.04 10.64
C GLN A 158 6.09 -1.75 11.64
N LEU A 159 6.64 -1.02 12.59
CA LEU A 159 7.44 -1.56 13.68
C LEU A 159 6.60 -2.15 14.82
N ARG A 160 5.31 -2.37 14.61
CA ARG A 160 4.37 -2.91 15.60
C ARG A 160 4.39 -2.13 16.92
N TYR A 161 4.55 -0.82 16.85
CA TYR A 161 4.68 0.07 18.01
C TYR A 161 5.84 -0.28 18.94
N SER A 162 6.84 -1.03 18.47
CA SER A 162 8.00 -1.45 19.26
C SER A 162 9.09 -0.38 19.25
N ILE A 163 9.34 0.21 20.42
CA ILE A 163 10.44 1.19 20.61
C ILE A 163 11.78 0.50 20.36
N THR A 164 11.94 -0.76 20.77
CA THR A 164 13.17 -1.53 20.54
C THR A 164 13.48 -1.68 19.04
N LEU A 165 12.47 -2.05 18.23
CA LEU A 165 12.64 -2.13 16.78
C LEU A 165 12.92 -0.76 16.16
N LEU A 166 12.31 0.30 16.66
CA LEU A 166 12.58 1.67 16.22
C LEU A 166 14.05 2.04 16.47
N LEU A 167 14.59 1.76 17.66
CA LEU A 167 15.99 2.02 17.99
C LEU A 167 16.94 1.20 17.11
N ILE A 168 16.67 -0.08 16.92
CA ILE A 168 17.47 -0.95 16.04
C ILE A 168 17.46 -0.41 14.60
N CYS A 169 16.30 -0.11 14.04
CA CYS A 169 16.21 0.46 12.69
C CYS A 169 16.95 1.80 12.59
N THR A 170 16.83 2.66 13.57
CA THR A 170 17.54 3.94 13.61
C THR A 170 19.06 3.75 13.63
N LEU A 171 19.57 2.84 14.45
CA LEU A 171 21.00 2.52 14.50
C LEU A 171 21.51 1.92 13.18
N ILE A 172 20.74 1.03 12.55
CA ILE A 172 21.09 0.49 11.23
C ILE A 172 21.12 1.60 10.18
N MET A 173 20.14 2.51 10.19
CA MET A 173 20.11 3.65 9.26
C MET A 173 21.31 4.58 9.46
N ILE A 174 21.68 4.89 10.71
CA ILE A 174 22.88 5.66 11.03
C ILE A 174 24.13 4.96 10.51
N ALA A 175 24.27 3.65 10.77
CA ALA A 175 25.43 2.89 10.31
C ALA A 175 25.52 2.86 8.77
N MET A 176 24.40 2.67 8.07
CA MET A 176 24.40 2.60 6.60
C MET A 176 24.66 3.94 5.92
N PHE A 177 24.09 5.03 6.43
CA PHE A 177 24.09 6.31 5.73
C PHE A 177 25.11 7.32 6.28
N LEU A 178 25.53 7.19 7.52
CA LEU A 178 26.53 8.08 8.12
C LEU A 178 27.90 7.44 8.35
N ALA A 179 27.97 6.15 8.70
CA ALA A 179 29.24 5.48 8.96
C ALA A 179 29.85 4.81 7.72
N ALA A 180 29.04 4.29 6.81
CA ALA A 180 29.53 3.61 5.61
C ALA A 180 30.25 4.50 4.58
N PRO A 181 29.99 5.82 4.46
CA PRO A 181 30.72 6.73 3.56
C PRO A 181 32.11 7.11 4.06
N PHE A 182 32.48 6.82 5.32
CA PHE A 182 33.78 7.09 5.95
C PHE A 182 34.52 5.77 6.24
#